data_e012182d8839ebd96c6f7313e3f3927d
#
_entry.id   e012182d8839ebd96c6f7313e3f3927d
#
_cell.length_a   1.000
_cell.length_b   1.000
_cell.length_c   1.000
_cell.angle_alpha   90.00
_cell.angle_beta   90.00
_cell.angle_gamma   90.00
#
_symmetry.space_group_name_H-M   'P 1'
#
loop_
_entity.id
_entity.type
_entity.pdbx_description
1 polymer ?
#
loop_
_entity_poly.entity_id
_entity_poly.type
_entity_poly.pdbx_seq_one_letter_code
_entity_poly.pdbx_strand_id
1 'polypeptide(L)'
;MINIIKSLFAILFLCSCFSASANDECQSCHQKQTSDWKQSDHASSMALANKDTVLGDFSNVTATHFSQKAVFYKEKDAFLVDLTEQGTKKTYTVSYVFGFDPLQQYLIEVEEGKYQVFPFAWDSRPKNQGGQRWYANYANEDVKPNDRLHWLQPLQNWNGMCADCHSDNLKRNYNTE
;
A
#
# COMPACT_ATOMS: atom_id res chain seq x y z
N MET A 1 3.89 41.64 -57.98
CA MET A 1 4.38 40.43 -57.29
C MET A 1 3.88 40.49 -55.85
N ILE A 2 2.84 39.76 -55.56
CA ILE A 2 2.14 39.80 -54.26
C ILE A 2 2.63 38.63 -53.47
N ASN A 3 3.37 38.89 -52.38
CA ASN A 3 3.80 37.86 -51.41
C ASN A 3 2.66 37.58 -50.45
N ILE A 4 2.07 36.40 -50.59
CA ILE A 4 1.06 35.88 -49.68
C ILE A 4 1.81 35.17 -48.53
N ILE A 5 1.90 35.85 -47.37
CA ILE A 5 2.38 35.26 -46.13
C ILE A 5 1.27 34.36 -45.57
N LYS A 6 1.46 33.07 -45.72
CA LYS A 6 0.57 32.08 -45.06
C LYS A 6 0.89 32.00 -43.58
N SER A 7 0.07 32.67 -42.74
CA SER A 7 0.07 32.45 -41.29
C SER A 7 -0.44 31.04 -40.99
N LEU A 8 0.47 30.19 -40.59
CA LEU A 8 0.12 28.86 -40.00
C LEU A 8 -0.26 29.13 -38.54
N PHE A 9 -1.56 29.18 -38.28
CA PHE A 9 -2.08 29.10 -36.90
C PHE A 9 -1.96 27.64 -36.46
N ALA A 10 -0.92 27.31 -35.70
CA ALA A 10 -0.81 26.07 -34.99
C ALA A 10 -1.74 26.14 -33.76
N ILE A 11 -2.92 25.58 -33.88
CA ILE A 11 -3.82 25.33 -32.74
C ILE A 11 -3.18 24.21 -31.93
N LEU A 12 -2.46 24.59 -30.90
CA LEU A 12 -1.95 23.68 -29.89
C LEU A 12 -3.16 23.22 -29.05
N PHE A 13 -3.74 22.10 -29.42
CA PHE A 13 -4.77 21.44 -28.62
C PHE A 13 -4.06 20.89 -27.37
N LEU A 14 -4.01 21.71 -26.28
CA LEU A 14 -3.67 21.19 -24.96
C LEU A 14 -4.78 20.19 -24.58
N CYS A 15 -4.52 18.93 -24.83
CA CYS A 15 -5.29 17.86 -24.27
C CYS A 15 -4.97 17.85 -22.76
N SER A 16 -5.72 18.65 -21.98
CA SER A 16 -5.74 18.54 -20.53
C SER A 16 -6.33 17.18 -20.21
N CYS A 17 -5.46 16.20 -19.93
CA CYS A 17 -5.90 14.96 -19.31
C CYS A 17 -6.46 15.33 -17.93
N PHE A 18 -7.74 15.64 -17.86
CA PHE A 18 -8.46 15.61 -16.60
C PHE A 18 -8.42 14.15 -16.14
N SER A 19 -7.60 13.85 -15.17
CA SER A 19 -7.76 12.62 -14.38
C SER A 19 -9.06 12.79 -13.60
N ALA A 20 -10.18 12.39 -14.22
CA ALA A 20 -11.45 12.32 -13.51
C ALA A 20 -11.29 11.23 -12.44
N SER A 21 -11.17 11.65 -11.20
CA SER A 21 -11.32 10.74 -10.06
C SER A 21 -12.77 10.29 -10.04
N ALA A 22 -13.03 8.98 -10.03
CA ALA A 22 -14.39 8.44 -10.01
C ALA A 22 -15.26 9.02 -8.86
N ASN A 23 -14.60 9.46 -7.78
CA ASN A 23 -15.24 10.10 -6.64
C ASN A 23 -15.83 11.48 -6.95
N ASP A 24 -15.22 12.25 -7.83
CA ASP A 24 -15.68 13.61 -8.15
C ASP A 24 -16.92 13.58 -9.04
N GLU A 25 -17.02 12.61 -9.95
CA GLU A 25 -18.22 12.43 -10.79
C GLU A 25 -19.45 12.00 -9.97
N CYS A 26 -19.28 11.08 -9.01
CA CYS A 26 -20.37 10.62 -8.16
C CYS A 26 -20.83 11.69 -7.18
N GLN A 27 -19.94 12.56 -6.71
CA GLN A 27 -20.23 13.59 -5.70
C GLN A 27 -21.24 14.61 -6.18
N SER A 28 -21.32 14.91 -7.47
CA SER A 28 -22.26 15.89 -8.03
C SER A 28 -23.73 15.51 -7.81
N CYS A 29 -24.04 14.20 -7.83
CA CYS A 29 -25.39 13.67 -7.65
C CYS A 29 -25.61 13.00 -6.28
N HIS A 30 -24.55 12.46 -5.67
CA HIS A 30 -24.59 11.65 -4.45
C HIS A 30 -23.76 12.25 -3.31
N GLN A 31 -23.93 13.54 -3.03
CA GLN A 31 -23.12 14.28 -2.05
C GLN A 31 -23.07 13.62 -0.66
N LYS A 32 -24.25 13.22 -0.14
CA LYS A 32 -24.33 12.59 1.18
C LYS A 32 -23.62 11.25 1.23
N GLN A 33 -23.89 10.39 0.27
CA GLN A 33 -23.29 9.06 0.18
C GLN A 33 -21.76 9.14 0.01
N THR A 34 -21.29 10.07 -0.81
CA THR A 34 -19.85 10.32 -1.01
C THR A 34 -19.19 10.84 0.27
N SER A 35 -19.87 11.74 0.99
CA SER A 35 -19.38 12.25 2.28
C SER A 35 -19.31 11.15 3.33
N ASP A 36 -20.37 10.34 3.45
CA ASP A 36 -20.43 9.22 4.39
C ASP A 36 -19.33 8.18 4.10
N TRP A 37 -19.12 7.87 2.81
CA TRP A 37 -18.06 6.95 2.38
C TRP A 37 -16.67 7.50 2.71
N LYS A 38 -16.38 8.76 2.41
CA LYS A 38 -15.08 9.40 2.71
C LYS A 38 -14.73 9.41 4.20
N GLN A 39 -15.72 9.32 5.07
CA GLN A 39 -15.55 9.27 6.53
C GLN A 39 -15.56 7.85 7.09
N SER A 40 -15.78 6.84 6.24
CA SER A 40 -15.82 5.44 6.66
C SER A 40 -14.44 4.82 6.72
N ASP A 41 -14.31 3.75 7.51
CA ASP A 41 -13.10 2.93 7.56
C ASP A 41 -12.75 2.31 6.20
N HIS A 42 -13.76 2.09 5.33
CA HIS A 42 -13.54 1.61 3.97
C HIS A 42 -12.70 2.58 3.13
N ALA A 43 -12.94 3.89 3.23
CA ALA A 43 -12.15 4.89 2.51
C ALA A 43 -10.70 4.95 3.00
N SER A 44 -10.47 4.59 4.26
CA SER A 44 -9.15 4.57 4.90
C SER A 44 -8.49 3.18 4.88
N SER A 45 -9.19 2.17 4.38
CA SER A 45 -8.76 0.77 4.47
C SER A 45 -7.54 0.45 3.62
N MET A 46 -7.23 1.25 2.60
CA MET A 46 -6.01 1.14 1.80
C MET A 46 -5.52 2.51 1.34
N ALA A 47 -4.24 2.78 1.53
CA ALA A 47 -3.62 4.04 1.16
C ALA A 47 -2.13 3.88 0.80
N LEU A 48 -1.59 4.84 0.05
CA LEU A 48 -0.14 5.00 -0.10
C LEU A 48 0.49 5.21 1.29
N ALA A 49 1.62 4.56 1.53
CA ALA A 49 2.35 4.72 2.78
C ALA A 49 2.94 6.15 2.86
N ASN A 50 2.46 6.92 3.81
CA ASN A 50 2.96 8.27 4.11
C ASN A 50 2.75 8.60 5.59
N LYS A 51 3.16 9.81 6.01
CA LYS A 51 3.11 10.25 7.42
C LYS A 51 1.70 10.29 8.02
N ASP A 52 0.65 10.39 7.19
CA ASP A 52 -0.74 10.51 7.61
C ASP A 52 -1.47 9.15 7.62
N THR A 53 -0.93 8.16 6.89
CA THR A 53 -1.57 6.86 6.69
C THR A 53 -0.90 5.72 7.44
N VAL A 54 0.41 5.82 7.74
CA VAL A 54 1.15 4.79 8.47
C VAL A 54 0.93 4.95 9.97
N LEU A 55 0.32 3.95 10.60
CA LEU A 55 0.03 3.93 12.04
C LEU A 55 1.17 3.29 12.85
N GLY A 56 1.95 2.40 12.25
CA GLY A 56 3.02 1.68 12.91
C GLY A 56 4.18 2.55 13.36
N ASP A 57 4.86 2.12 14.40
CA ASP A 57 6.04 2.81 14.92
C ASP A 57 7.28 2.49 14.07
N PHE A 58 7.74 3.48 13.31
CA PHE A 58 8.96 3.44 12.48
C PHE A 58 10.11 4.27 13.08
N SER A 59 10.18 4.42 14.39
CA SER A 59 11.25 5.14 15.09
C SER A 59 12.44 4.23 15.46
N ASN A 60 12.97 3.46 14.51
CA ASN A 60 14.03 2.45 14.71
C ASN A 60 13.61 1.31 15.66
N VAL A 61 12.35 0.89 15.58
CA VAL A 61 11.81 -0.17 16.44
C VAL A 61 12.12 -1.53 15.86
N THR A 62 12.48 -2.48 16.73
CA THR A 62 12.73 -3.87 16.35
C THR A 62 11.58 -4.76 16.80
N ALA A 63 11.09 -5.61 15.86
CA ALA A 63 10.24 -6.73 16.18
C ALA A 63 10.95 -8.05 15.82
N THR A 64 10.76 -9.06 16.65
CA THR A 64 11.33 -10.39 16.43
C THR A 64 10.24 -11.45 16.52
N HIS A 65 10.32 -12.46 15.67
CA HIS A 65 9.42 -13.59 15.70
C HIS A 65 10.15 -14.82 15.19
N PHE A 66 10.41 -15.79 16.09
CA PHE A 66 11.22 -16.96 15.80
C PHE A 66 12.53 -16.58 15.06
N SER A 67 12.69 -17.06 13.81
CA SER A 67 13.88 -16.82 12.99
C SER A 67 13.88 -15.48 12.23
N GLN A 68 12.81 -14.70 12.34
CA GLN A 68 12.67 -13.42 11.68
C GLN A 68 12.96 -12.26 12.63
N LYS A 69 13.68 -11.24 12.14
CA LYS A 69 13.90 -9.96 12.81
C LYS A 69 13.64 -8.83 11.84
N ALA A 70 12.71 -7.95 12.18
CA ALA A 70 12.41 -6.74 11.42
C ALA A 70 12.82 -5.49 12.20
N VAL A 71 13.47 -4.53 11.54
CA VAL A 71 13.76 -3.20 12.07
C VAL A 71 13.04 -2.17 11.24
N PHE A 72 12.11 -1.43 11.85
CA PHE A 72 11.27 -0.43 11.19
C PHE A 72 11.82 0.96 11.40
N TYR A 73 12.05 1.69 10.33
CA TYR A 73 12.63 3.04 10.41
C TYR A 73 12.20 3.93 9.23
N LYS A 74 12.53 5.22 9.33
CA LYS A 74 12.26 6.22 8.27
C LYS A 74 13.56 6.75 7.70
N GLU A 75 13.56 6.94 6.38
CA GLU A 75 14.54 7.77 5.70
C GLU A 75 13.81 8.81 4.87
N LYS A 76 13.96 10.09 5.23
CA LYS A 76 13.18 11.20 4.66
C LYS A 76 11.68 10.91 4.79
N ASP A 77 10.98 10.78 3.65
CA ASP A 77 9.54 10.48 3.60
C ASP A 77 9.23 8.98 3.41
N ALA A 78 10.26 8.15 3.23
CA ALA A 78 10.10 6.71 3.02
C ALA A 78 10.04 5.94 4.35
N PHE A 79 9.13 4.97 4.41
CA PHE A 79 9.02 3.98 5.47
C PHE A 79 9.73 2.72 5.04
N LEU A 80 10.75 2.32 5.80
CA LEU A 80 11.66 1.25 5.46
C LEU A 80 11.64 0.16 6.53
N VAL A 81 11.89 -1.06 6.10
CA VAL A 81 12.05 -2.19 6.99
C VAL A 81 13.24 -3.05 6.57
N ASP A 82 14.16 -3.27 7.50
CA ASP A 82 15.22 -4.25 7.38
C ASP A 82 14.71 -5.59 7.92
N LEU A 83 14.44 -6.53 7.05
CA LEU A 83 14.04 -7.87 7.43
C LEU A 83 15.27 -8.79 7.37
N THR A 84 15.56 -9.45 8.48
CA THR A 84 16.57 -10.51 8.57
C THR A 84 15.87 -11.85 8.72
N GLU A 85 16.11 -12.75 7.76
CA GLU A 85 15.61 -14.13 7.73
C GLU A 85 16.79 -15.07 7.48
N GLN A 86 16.91 -16.12 8.28
CA GLN A 86 18.01 -17.10 8.16
C GLN A 86 19.41 -16.45 8.07
N GLY A 87 19.62 -15.37 8.79
CA GLY A 87 20.90 -14.63 8.80
C GLY A 87 21.08 -13.66 7.62
N THR A 88 20.22 -13.67 6.60
CA THR A 88 20.27 -12.74 5.49
C THR A 88 19.40 -11.53 5.75
N LYS A 89 19.99 -10.32 5.68
CA LYS A 89 19.29 -9.06 5.83
C LYS A 89 18.94 -8.48 4.45
N LYS A 90 17.69 -8.01 4.29
CA LYS A 90 17.25 -7.28 3.10
C LYS A 90 16.40 -6.09 3.53
N THR A 91 16.60 -4.95 2.89
CA THR A 91 15.83 -3.72 3.09
C THR A 91 14.67 -3.66 2.10
N TYR A 92 13.51 -3.27 2.60
CA TYR A 92 12.30 -3.10 1.82
C TYR A 92 11.67 -1.74 2.10
N THR A 93 11.03 -1.17 1.08
CA THR A 93 10.23 0.04 1.22
C THR A 93 8.76 -0.35 1.32
N VAL A 94 8.06 0.24 2.27
CA VAL A 94 6.60 0.10 2.38
C VAL A 94 5.94 0.96 1.32
N SER A 95 5.17 0.35 0.42
CA SER A 95 4.48 1.04 -0.69
C SER A 95 3.08 1.47 -0.28
N TYR A 96 2.32 0.57 0.35
CA TYR A 96 0.95 0.81 0.78
C TYR A 96 0.73 0.28 2.19
N VAL A 97 -0.29 0.83 2.84
CA VAL A 97 -0.89 0.28 4.05
C VAL A 97 -2.30 -0.20 3.73
N PHE A 98 -2.77 -1.24 4.43
CA PHE A 98 -4.15 -1.65 4.37
C PHE A 98 -4.64 -2.15 5.73
N GLY A 99 -5.94 -1.95 5.98
CA GLY A 99 -6.48 -2.04 7.33
C GLY A 99 -6.20 -0.76 8.14
N PHE A 100 -7.06 -0.51 9.10
CA PHE A 100 -7.05 0.70 9.90
C PHE A 100 -7.20 0.40 11.39
N ASP A 101 -8.25 -0.28 11.78
CA ASP A 101 -8.56 -0.67 13.16
C ASP A 101 -9.18 -2.07 13.16
N PRO A 102 -8.76 -3.00 14.01
CA PRO A 102 -7.73 -2.89 15.05
C PRO A 102 -6.31 -3.19 14.58
N LEU A 103 -6.11 -3.44 13.30
CA LEU A 103 -4.79 -3.77 12.76
C LEU A 103 -4.51 -3.06 11.44
N GLN A 104 -3.24 -2.77 11.20
CA GLN A 104 -2.74 -2.30 9.92
C GLN A 104 -1.66 -3.22 9.40
N GLN A 105 -1.80 -3.62 8.12
CA GLN A 105 -0.83 -4.42 7.38
C GLN A 105 -0.11 -3.56 6.35
N TYR A 106 1.01 -4.07 5.85
CA TYR A 106 1.92 -3.34 4.97
C TYR A 106 2.17 -4.12 3.69
N LEU A 107 2.15 -3.41 2.56
CA LEU A 107 2.45 -3.99 1.26
C LEU A 107 3.83 -3.56 0.79
N ILE A 108 4.60 -4.55 0.36
CA ILE A 108 5.92 -4.39 -0.23
C ILE A 108 5.84 -4.72 -1.72
N GLU A 109 6.32 -3.82 -2.56
CA GLU A 109 6.51 -4.11 -3.96
C GLU A 109 7.79 -4.94 -4.13
N VAL A 110 7.63 -6.18 -4.57
CA VAL A 110 8.74 -7.13 -4.71
C VAL A 110 9.24 -7.24 -6.15
N GLU A 111 8.35 -6.99 -7.09
CA GLU A 111 8.56 -6.83 -8.53
C GLU A 111 7.60 -5.73 -9.01
N GLU A 112 7.85 -5.15 -10.18
CA GLU A 112 7.00 -4.08 -10.72
C GLU A 112 5.52 -4.47 -10.72
N GLY A 113 4.70 -3.71 -10.01
CA GLY A 113 3.26 -3.93 -9.86
C GLY A 113 2.86 -5.16 -9.04
N LYS A 114 3.81 -5.92 -8.47
CA LYS A 114 3.53 -7.10 -7.65
C LYS A 114 3.76 -6.80 -6.17
N TYR A 115 2.69 -6.81 -5.41
CA TYR A 115 2.69 -6.48 -4.00
C TYR A 115 2.50 -7.74 -3.14
N GLN A 116 3.30 -7.84 -2.09
CA GLN A 116 3.22 -8.89 -1.09
C GLN A 116 2.89 -8.31 0.28
N VAL A 117 2.08 -9.05 1.03
CA VAL A 117 1.77 -8.70 2.42
C VAL A 117 2.98 -8.98 3.29
N PHE A 118 3.50 -7.96 3.96
CA PHE A 118 4.66 -8.08 4.84
C PHE A 118 4.35 -8.96 6.06
N PRO A 119 5.28 -9.76 6.59
CA PRO A 119 4.99 -10.76 7.62
C PRO A 119 4.68 -10.18 9.01
N PHE A 120 4.89 -8.87 9.22
CA PHE A 120 4.53 -8.19 10.45
C PHE A 120 3.44 -7.18 10.20
N ALA A 121 2.53 -7.04 11.17
CA ALA A 121 1.46 -6.07 11.18
C ALA A 121 1.53 -5.20 12.45
N TRP A 122 0.84 -4.09 12.43
CA TRP A 122 0.71 -3.18 13.56
C TRP A 122 -0.64 -3.35 14.23
N ASP A 123 -0.65 -3.58 15.53
CA ASP A 123 -1.83 -3.57 16.38
C ASP A 123 -2.14 -2.11 16.77
N SER A 124 -3.15 -1.51 16.15
CA SER A 124 -3.50 -0.10 16.33
C SER A 124 -4.30 0.17 17.60
N ARG A 125 -4.77 -0.87 18.29
CA ARG A 125 -5.52 -0.70 19.56
C ARG A 125 -4.74 0.11 20.57
N PRO A 126 -5.42 0.74 21.54
CA PRO A 126 -4.75 1.45 22.61
C PRO A 126 -3.78 0.55 23.43
N LYS A 127 -2.70 1.12 23.92
CA LYS A 127 -1.67 0.38 24.67
C LYS A 127 -2.23 -0.33 25.90
N ASN A 128 -3.21 0.26 26.60
CA ASN A 128 -3.88 -0.35 27.74
C ASN A 128 -4.77 -1.55 27.38
N GLN A 129 -5.02 -1.78 26.07
CA GLN A 129 -5.70 -2.95 25.53
C GLN A 129 -4.74 -3.95 24.89
N GLY A 130 -3.41 -3.78 25.10
CA GLY A 130 -2.37 -4.63 24.53
C GLY A 130 -1.96 -4.29 23.11
N GLY A 131 -2.44 -3.19 22.55
CA GLY A 131 -2.07 -2.67 21.23
C GLY A 131 -0.82 -1.79 21.25
N GLN A 132 -0.64 -0.99 20.20
CA GLN A 132 0.52 -0.14 19.93
C GLN A 132 1.82 -0.95 19.89
N ARG A 133 1.79 -2.04 19.11
CA ARG A 133 2.92 -2.97 18.96
C ARG A 133 2.94 -3.65 17.60
N TRP A 134 4.14 -4.02 17.17
CA TRP A 134 4.33 -4.94 16.06
C TRP A 134 4.07 -6.39 16.50
N TYR A 135 3.47 -7.18 15.62
CA TYR A 135 3.28 -8.62 15.80
C TYR A 135 3.39 -9.36 14.46
N ALA A 136 3.74 -10.64 14.51
CA ALA A 136 3.81 -11.46 13.30
C ALA A 136 2.41 -12.01 12.92
N ASN A 137 2.14 -12.05 11.61
CA ASN A 137 0.85 -12.54 11.09
C ASN A 137 0.57 -14.00 11.48
N TYR A 138 1.60 -14.82 11.65
CA TYR A 138 1.51 -16.22 12.05
C TYR A 138 2.12 -16.42 13.44
N ALA A 139 1.40 -15.98 14.48
CA ALA A 139 1.93 -15.86 15.84
C ALA A 139 2.52 -17.16 16.46
N ASN A 140 2.06 -18.34 16.01
CA ASN A 140 2.45 -19.63 16.57
C ASN A 140 3.33 -20.46 15.64
N GLU A 141 3.77 -19.91 14.50
CA GLU A 141 4.51 -20.66 13.48
C GLU A 141 5.81 -19.97 13.11
N ASP A 142 6.90 -20.71 13.02
CA ASP A 142 8.18 -20.25 12.48
C ASP A 142 8.21 -20.48 10.96
N VAL A 143 7.49 -19.64 10.22
CA VAL A 143 7.35 -19.74 8.77
C VAL A 143 8.69 -19.53 8.09
N LYS A 144 9.16 -20.54 7.35
CA LYS A 144 10.45 -20.53 6.64
C LYS A 144 10.27 -20.08 5.18
N PRO A 145 11.35 -19.63 4.49
CA PRO A 145 11.28 -19.18 3.09
C PRO A 145 10.66 -20.18 2.10
N ASN A 146 10.80 -21.49 2.36
CA ASN A 146 10.23 -22.54 1.52
C ASN A 146 8.81 -22.95 1.92
N ASP A 147 8.25 -22.37 2.99
CA ASP A 147 6.89 -22.64 3.42
C ASP A 147 5.90 -21.93 2.49
N ARG A 148 4.79 -22.61 2.17
CA ARG A 148 3.70 -22.01 1.38
C ARG A 148 3.09 -20.76 2.01
N LEU A 149 3.20 -20.59 3.33
CA LEU A 149 2.72 -19.44 4.09
C LEU A 149 3.75 -18.31 4.14
N HIS A 150 4.98 -18.53 3.63
CA HIS A 150 5.99 -17.48 3.62
C HIS A 150 5.51 -16.25 2.83
N TRP A 151 5.84 -15.08 3.32
CA TRP A 151 5.31 -13.82 2.80
C TRP A 151 5.66 -13.54 1.32
N LEU A 152 6.71 -14.14 0.76
CA LEU A 152 7.03 -14.07 -0.66
C LEU A 152 6.30 -15.12 -1.52
N GLN A 153 5.50 -16.01 -0.91
CA GLN A 153 4.77 -17.05 -1.63
C GLN A 153 3.41 -16.54 -2.15
N PRO A 154 2.81 -17.24 -3.13
CA PRO A 154 1.58 -16.80 -3.79
C PRO A 154 0.39 -16.51 -2.86
N LEU A 155 0.30 -17.21 -1.71
CA LEU A 155 -0.80 -17.00 -0.74
C LEU A 155 -0.76 -15.63 -0.05
N GLN A 156 0.39 -14.94 -0.07
CA GLN A 156 0.56 -13.60 0.48
C GLN A 156 0.58 -12.52 -0.61
N ASN A 157 0.32 -12.91 -1.87
CA ASN A 157 0.25 -11.95 -2.97
C ASN A 157 -1.04 -11.13 -2.89
N TRP A 158 -0.90 -9.83 -2.67
CA TRP A 158 -2.03 -8.93 -2.53
C TRP A 158 -2.86 -8.85 -3.82
N ASN A 159 -2.21 -8.76 -4.99
CA ASN A 159 -2.88 -8.61 -6.28
C ASN A 159 -3.84 -9.76 -6.61
N GLY A 160 -3.45 -10.99 -6.26
CA GLY A 160 -4.20 -12.19 -6.57
C GLY A 160 -5.14 -12.68 -5.49
N MET A 161 -4.83 -12.39 -4.21
CA MET A 161 -5.54 -12.99 -3.08
C MET A 161 -6.40 -11.99 -2.30
N CYS A 162 -6.05 -10.68 -2.30
CA CYS A 162 -6.67 -9.72 -1.39
C CYS A 162 -7.37 -8.58 -2.14
N ALA A 163 -6.84 -8.18 -3.30
CA ALA A 163 -7.23 -6.97 -4.01
C ALA A 163 -8.71 -6.94 -4.43
N ASP A 164 -9.30 -8.07 -4.80
CA ASP A 164 -10.70 -8.13 -5.24
C ASP A 164 -11.69 -7.71 -4.13
N CYS A 165 -11.32 -7.95 -2.86
CA CYS A 165 -12.15 -7.59 -1.72
C CYS A 165 -11.72 -6.29 -1.04
N HIS A 166 -10.45 -5.89 -1.20
CA HIS A 166 -9.84 -4.77 -0.49
C HIS A 166 -9.52 -3.57 -1.40
N SER A 167 -10.08 -3.50 -2.59
CA SER A 167 -9.97 -2.32 -3.46
C SER A 167 -11.26 -2.08 -4.24
N ASP A 168 -11.52 -0.80 -4.51
CA ASP A 168 -12.61 -0.38 -5.39
C ASP A 168 -12.12 -0.27 -6.83
N ASN A 169 -12.95 -0.72 -7.78
CA ASN A 169 -12.71 -0.59 -9.22
C ASN A 169 -11.35 -1.13 -9.68
N LEU A 170 -10.96 -2.30 -9.15
CA LEU A 170 -9.68 -2.96 -9.47
C LEU A 170 -9.56 -3.22 -10.97
N LYS A 171 -8.48 -2.70 -11.58
CA LYS A 171 -8.07 -3.04 -12.94
C LYS A 171 -6.80 -3.88 -12.86
N ARG A 172 -6.89 -5.16 -13.22
CA ARG A 172 -5.79 -6.10 -13.02
C ARG A 172 -4.61 -5.90 -13.97
N ASN A 173 -4.74 -5.20 -15.06
CA ASN A 173 -3.68 -4.79 -16.02
C ASN A 173 -2.53 -5.82 -16.18
N TYR A 174 -2.88 -7.11 -16.31
CA TYR A 174 -1.85 -8.14 -16.50
C TYR A 174 -1.09 -7.89 -17.81
N ASN A 175 0.23 -7.97 -17.75
CA ASN A 175 1.04 -8.13 -18.95
C ASN A 175 0.72 -9.49 -19.57
N THR A 176 0.48 -9.49 -20.86
CA THR A 176 0.16 -10.69 -21.66
C THR A 176 1.38 -11.22 -22.43
N GLU A 177 2.59 -10.71 -22.11
CA GLU A 177 3.86 -11.14 -22.70
C GLU A 177 4.51 -12.25 -21.88
#